data_59123d37f2d319879cc53b85e49ddc36
#
_entry.id   59123d37f2d319879cc53b85e49ddc36
#
_cell.length_a   1.000
_cell.length_b   1.000
_cell.length_c   1.000
_cell.angle_alpha   90.00
_cell.angle_beta   90.00
_cell.angle_gamma   90.00
#
_symmetry.space_group_name_H-M   'P 1'
#
loop_
_entity.id
_entity.type
_entity.pdbx_description
1 polymer ?
#
loop_
_entity_poly.entity_id
_entity_poly.type
_entity_poly.pdbx_seq_one_letter_code
_entity_poly.pdbx_strand_id
1 'polypeptide(L)'
;MSPIDSSSSERITPDAPQVVVESLVKQYGPLRALDGVSFTVAPGEWVALMGPSGSGKTTLINILGGLDTLTSGRVIVDDVDLSKHTESQLVRYRSEKVGFVFQQFHLIPYLSALENVMLAQYFHSITDEQQAEDALRRVGLGDRLTHLPAQLSGGEQQRVAIARALINQPKLILADEPTGNLDEANEALVIDIFRALHNAGHTILMVTHDPDIARQAGRRIELAHGHLSLDTTQSDAAISIDDEIRFDHLLERIWMCGEEGTNAQLDSINVPGALGALDSARTLGRMADLKLVEMRDTDVHLTDTGSRRARDVVRRHRLAERLFKDTFAIDDSEAHTQACKFEHIISPELDQRICTFLGHPKTCPHGNPIPPGDCCDVNSKPNRS
;
A
#
# COMPACT_ATOMS: atom_id res chain seq x y z
N MET A 1 -20.90 22.79 -55.95
CA MET A 1 -19.99 23.21 -54.88
C MET A 1 -20.77 23.13 -53.59
N SER A 2 -20.64 22.01 -52.91
CA SER A 2 -21.21 21.82 -51.57
C SER A 2 -20.06 21.80 -50.57
N PRO A 3 -20.18 22.42 -49.40
CA PRO A 3 -19.08 22.52 -48.44
C PRO A 3 -18.84 21.19 -47.73
N ILE A 4 -17.58 20.86 -47.63
CA ILE A 4 -17.04 19.75 -46.86
C ILE A 4 -17.26 20.06 -45.38
N ASP A 5 -18.00 19.20 -44.72
CA ASP A 5 -18.24 19.25 -43.27
C ASP A 5 -16.94 18.82 -42.55
N SER A 6 -16.28 19.77 -41.93
CA SER A 6 -15.09 19.59 -41.13
C SER A 6 -15.49 19.53 -39.64
N SER A 7 -14.90 18.61 -38.95
CA SER A 7 -14.75 18.52 -37.48
C SER A 7 -15.77 17.69 -36.72
N SER A 8 -15.41 16.44 -36.54
CA SER A 8 -15.57 15.79 -35.26
C SER A 8 -14.20 15.72 -34.56
N SER A 9 -13.75 16.84 -34.01
CA SER A 9 -12.76 16.81 -32.95
C SER A 9 -13.46 16.23 -31.72
N GLU A 10 -13.32 14.96 -31.48
CA GLU A 10 -13.64 14.34 -30.21
C GLU A 10 -12.88 15.08 -29.11
N ARG A 11 -13.62 15.77 -28.27
CA ARG A 11 -13.10 16.38 -27.06
C ARG A 11 -12.59 15.28 -26.17
N ILE A 12 -11.28 15.20 -26.00
CA ILE A 12 -10.62 14.43 -24.95
C ILE A 12 -11.22 14.94 -23.64
N THR A 13 -12.07 14.15 -23.02
CA THR A 13 -12.53 14.38 -21.64
C THR A 13 -11.37 14.13 -20.72
N PRO A 14 -11.03 15.03 -19.76
CA PRO A 14 -9.88 14.87 -18.86
C PRO A 14 -9.94 13.67 -17.91
N ASP A 15 -10.95 12.84 -18.03
CA ASP A 15 -11.37 11.85 -17.01
C ASP A 15 -11.42 10.39 -17.52
N ALA A 16 -10.89 10.10 -18.72
CA ALA A 16 -10.90 8.72 -19.21
C ALA A 16 -9.85 7.88 -18.47
N PRO A 17 -10.21 6.68 -17.93
CA PRO A 17 -9.27 5.82 -17.25
C PRO A 17 -8.17 5.33 -18.19
N GLN A 18 -6.91 5.30 -17.71
CA GLN A 18 -5.78 4.86 -18.51
C GLN A 18 -5.73 3.34 -18.67
N VAL A 19 -6.20 2.58 -17.66
CA VAL A 19 -6.35 1.13 -17.72
C VAL A 19 -7.80 0.78 -17.43
N VAL A 20 -8.39 -0.05 -18.29
CA VAL A 20 -9.73 -0.62 -18.10
C VAL A 20 -9.63 -2.14 -18.23
N VAL A 21 -10.05 -2.84 -17.20
CA VAL A 21 -10.15 -4.31 -17.17
C VAL A 21 -11.61 -4.68 -16.92
N GLU A 22 -12.21 -5.43 -17.86
CA GLU A 22 -13.62 -5.83 -17.80
C GLU A 22 -13.74 -7.35 -17.89
N SER A 23 -14.20 -7.97 -16.79
CA SER A 23 -14.48 -9.42 -16.68
C SER A 23 -13.33 -10.29 -17.23
N LEU A 24 -12.10 -9.91 -16.92
CA LEU A 24 -10.90 -10.57 -17.41
C LEU A 24 -10.81 -12.01 -16.91
N VAL A 25 -10.70 -12.94 -17.83
CA VAL A 25 -10.44 -14.37 -17.56
C VAL A 25 -9.14 -14.78 -18.24
N LYS A 26 -8.27 -15.47 -17.48
CA LYS A 26 -7.11 -16.18 -18.02
C LYS A 26 -7.09 -17.61 -17.56
N GLN A 27 -7.03 -18.52 -18.52
CA GLN A 27 -7.04 -19.96 -18.28
C GLN A 27 -5.83 -20.64 -18.93
N TYR A 28 -5.14 -21.49 -18.17
CA TYR A 28 -4.05 -22.35 -18.62
C TYR A 28 -4.48 -23.82 -18.44
N GLY A 29 -4.95 -24.46 -19.52
CA GLY A 29 -5.53 -25.80 -19.43
C GLY A 29 -6.70 -25.82 -18.43
N PRO A 30 -6.67 -26.63 -17.37
CA PRO A 30 -7.74 -26.67 -16.37
C PRO A 30 -7.68 -25.56 -15.33
N LEU A 31 -6.54 -24.85 -15.23
CA LEU A 31 -6.32 -23.82 -14.20
C LEU A 31 -6.82 -22.45 -14.67
N ARG A 32 -7.75 -21.85 -13.94
CA ARG A 32 -8.12 -20.45 -14.09
C ARG A 32 -7.20 -19.59 -13.19
N ALA A 33 -6.26 -18.89 -13.81
CA ALA A 33 -5.35 -17.98 -13.10
C ALA A 33 -6.01 -16.63 -12.77
N LEU A 34 -6.93 -16.18 -13.64
CA LEU A 34 -7.80 -15.01 -13.41
C LEU A 34 -9.24 -15.40 -13.80
N ASP A 35 -10.22 -15.00 -13.01
CA ASP A 35 -11.62 -15.38 -13.19
C ASP A 35 -12.56 -14.19 -12.91
N GLY A 36 -12.87 -13.42 -13.97
CA GLY A 36 -13.83 -12.32 -13.93
C GLY A 36 -13.30 -11.04 -13.27
N VAL A 37 -11.99 -10.77 -13.31
CA VAL A 37 -11.38 -9.57 -12.72
C VAL A 37 -11.82 -8.31 -13.46
N SER A 38 -12.28 -7.28 -12.73
CA SER A 38 -12.70 -5.99 -13.29
C SER A 38 -12.23 -4.85 -12.40
N PHE A 39 -11.53 -3.88 -12.96
CA PHE A 39 -11.13 -2.61 -12.32
C PHE A 39 -10.68 -1.60 -13.38
N THR A 40 -10.50 -0.35 -12.95
CA THR A 40 -9.93 0.73 -13.79
C THR A 40 -8.76 1.38 -13.07
N VAL A 41 -7.83 2.02 -13.81
CA VAL A 41 -6.76 2.84 -13.24
C VAL A 41 -6.79 4.20 -13.93
N ALA A 42 -6.79 5.28 -13.14
CA ALA A 42 -6.76 6.63 -13.66
C ALA A 42 -5.33 7.04 -14.11
N PRO A 43 -5.19 8.01 -15.03
CA PRO A 43 -3.90 8.58 -15.36
C PRO A 43 -3.19 9.16 -14.13
N GLY A 44 -1.90 8.90 -13.98
CA GLY A 44 -1.10 9.38 -12.86
C GLY A 44 -1.35 8.65 -11.53
N GLU A 45 -2.14 7.59 -11.51
CA GLU A 45 -2.41 6.81 -10.30
C GLU A 45 -1.27 5.83 -10.00
N TRP A 46 -0.91 5.68 -8.72
CA TRP A 46 -0.04 4.61 -8.26
C TRP A 46 -0.89 3.56 -7.55
N VAL A 47 -0.94 2.36 -8.12
CA VAL A 47 -1.72 1.22 -7.61
C VAL A 47 -0.79 0.14 -7.11
N ALA A 48 -0.99 -0.33 -5.88
CA ALA A 48 -0.35 -1.53 -5.35
C ALA A 48 -1.26 -2.74 -5.57
N LEU A 49 -0.74 -3.76 -6.26
CA LEU A 49 -1.40 -5.03 -6.48
C LEU A 49 -0.88 -6.07 -5.50
N MET A 50 -1.71 -6.51 -4.58
CA MET A 50 -1.36 -7.43 -3.51
C MET A 50 -2.11 -8.77 -3.62
N GLY A 51 -1.76 -9.70 -2.73
CA GLY A 51 -2.41 -11.01 -2.59
C GLY A 51 -1.41 -12.14 -2.42
N PRO A 52 -1.86 -13.34 -1.99
CA PRO A 52 -1.00 -14.48 -1.76
C PRO A 52 -0.29 -14.97 -3.04
N SER A 53 0.75 -15.78 -2.87
CA SER A 53 1.41 -16.44 -4.01
C SER A 53 0.40 -17.28 -4.79
N GLY A 54 0.47 -17.24 -6.12
CA GLY A 54 -0.45 -17.95 -7.01
C GLY A 54 -1.83 -17.30 -7.16
N SER A 55 -2.09 -16.10 -6.63
CA SER A 55 -3.39 -15.41 -6.78
C SER A 55 -3.66 -14.80 -8.17
N GLY A 56 -2.67 -14.80 -9.08
CA GLY A 56 -2.83 -14.29 -10.45
C GLY A 56 -2.17 -12.94 -10.73
N LYS A 57 -1.45 -12.33 -9.77
CA LYS A 57 -0.83 -10.99 -9.91
C LYS A 57 0.11 -10.87 -11.11
N THR A 58 1.10 -11.76 -11.20
CA THR A 58 2.05 -11.81 -12.33
C THR A 58 1.33 -12.08 -13.66
N THR A 59 0.30 -12.92 -13.67
CA THR A 59 -0.55 -13.16 -14.86
C THR A 59 -1.25 -11.87 -15.29
N LEU A 60 -1.82 -11.12 -14.35
CA LEU A 60 -2.49 -9.86 -14.63
C LEU A 60 -1.51 -8.83 -15.21
N ILE A 61 -0.34 -8.62 -14.57
CA ILE A 61 0.70 -7.71 -15.06
C ILE A 61 1.18 -8.11 -16.47
N ASN A 62 1.38 -9.40 -16.72
CA ASN A 62 1.81 -9.88 -18.04
C ASN A 62 0.76 -9.60 -19.12
N ILE A 63 -0.53 -9.73 -18.81
CA ILE A 63 -1.60 -9.39 -19.76
C ILE A 63 -1.66 -7.88 -20.00
N LEU A 64 -1.63 -7.06 -18.95
CA LEU A 64 -1.61 -5.59 -19.06
C LEU A 64 -0.41 -5.10 -19.86
N GLY A 65 0.71 -5.77 -19.72
CA GLY A 65 1.93 -5.47 -20.48
C GLY A 65 2.00 -6.10 -21.85
N GLY A 66 1.01 -6.87 -22.28
CA GLY A 66 1.02 -7.55 -23.58
C GLY A 66 2.07 -8.64 -23.70
N LEU A 67 2.55 -9.21 -22.60
CA LEU A 67 3.45 -10.37 -22.56
C LEU A 67 2.68 -11.68 -22.60
N ASP A 68 1.40 -11.64 -22.26
CA ASP A 68 0.47 -12.77 -22.34
C ASP A 68 -0.89 -12.28 -22.86
N THR A 69 -1.71 -13.21 -23.34
CA THR A 69 -3.03 -12.93 -23.90
C THR A 69 -4.14 -13.35 -22.92
N LEU A 70 -5.25 -12.64 -22.93
CA LEU A 70 -6.44 -13.03 -22.18
C LEU A 70 -7.18 -14.20 -22.86
N THR A 71 -7.95 -14.97 -22.07
CA THR A 71 -8.82 -16.02 -22.59
C THR A 71 -10.19 -15.44 -22.97
N SER A 72 -10.73 -14.54 -22.13
CA SER A 72 -11.97 -13.80 -22.39
C SER A 72 -12.01 -12.53 -21.53
N GLY A 73 -12.99 -11.67 -21.82
CA GLY A 73 -13.10 -10.34 -21.21
C GLY A 73 -12.48 -9.27 -22.09
N ARG A 74 -12.17 -8.12 -21.53
CA ARG A 74 -11.61 -6.97 -22.24
C ARG A 74 -10.57 -6.25 -21.43
N VAL A 75 -9.48 -5.83 -22.08
CA VAL A 75 -8.40 -5.04 -21.47
C VAL A 75 -8.04 -3.89 -22.40
N ILE A 76 -8.16 -2.66 -21.91
CA ILE A 76 -7.76 -1.45 -22.63
C ILE A 76 -6.68 -0.76 -21.82
N VAL A 77 -5.61 -0.34 -22.48
CA VAL A 77 -4.53 0.45 -21.88
C VAL A 77 -4.21 1.60 -22.82
N ASP A 78 -4.31 2.85 -22.33
CA ASP A 78 -4.05 4.07 -23.10
C ASP A 78 -4.74 4.02 -24.49
N ASP A 79 -6.05 3.74 -24.49
CA ASP A 79 -6.93 3.58 -25.67
C ASP A 79 -6.64 2.38 -26.58
N VAL A 80 -5.69 1.51 -26.22
CA VAL A 80 -5.34 0.29 -26.95
C VAL A 80 -6.08 -0.92 -26.38
N ASP A 81 -6.98 -1.51 -27.15
CA ASP A 81 -7.76 -2.71 -26.76
C ASP A 81 -6.93 -3.98 -27.01
N LEU A 82 -6.24 -4.47 -25.97
CA LEU A 82 -5.34 -5.62 -26.05
C LEU A 82 -6.05 -6.93 -26.44
N SER A 83 -7.38 -7.02 -26.18
CA SER A 83 -8.15 -8.22 -26.50
C SER A 83 -8.26 -8.50 -28.02
N LYS A 84 -7.96 -7.49 -28.83
CA LYS A 84 -8.05 -7.55 -30.31
C LYS A 84 -6.71 -7.55 -31.02
N HIS A 85 -5.60 -7.46 -30.28
CA HIS A 85 -4.27 -7.28 -30.86
C HIS A 85 -3.63 -8.61 -31.24
N THR A 86 -2.96 -8.61 -32.39
CA THR A 86 -2.05 -9.67 -32.83
C THR A 86 -0.71 -9.55 -32.09
N GLU A 87 0.10 -10.63 -32.11
CA GLU A 87 1.43 -10.61 -31.46
C GLU A 87 2.31 -9.47 -31.96
N SER A 88 2.32 -9.20 -33.26
CA SER A 88 3.09 -8.08 -33.82
C SER A 88 2.63 -6.70 -33.34
N GLN A 89 1.33 -6.52 -33.10
CA GLN A 89 0.77 -5.31 -32.52
C GLN A 89 1.10 -5.20 -31.03
N LEU A 90 1.12 -6.33 -30.30
CA LEU A 90 1.55 -6.35 -28.91
C LEU A 90 3.03 -6.01 -28.73
N VAL A 91 3.91 -6.43 -29.67
CA VAL A 91 5.32 -6.01 -29.67
C VAL A 91 5.43 -4.48 -29.74
N ARG A 92 4.70 -3.85 -30.66
CA ARG A 92 4.68 -2.40 -30.80
C ARG A 92 4.11 -1.71 -29.56
N TYR A 93 3.00 -2.22 -29.03
CA TYR A 93 2.39 -1.74 -27.79
C TYR A 93 3.40 -1.73 -26.63
N ARG A 94 4.12 -2.84 -26.42
CA ARG A 94 5.14 -2.95 -25.36
C ARG A 94 6.24 -1.90 -25.52
N SER A 95 6.73 -1.69 -26.76
CA SER A 95 7.81 -0.73 -26.98
C SER A 95 7.40 0.73 -26.82
N GLU A 96 6.12 1.08 -27.11
CA GLU A 96 5.65 2.46 -27.12
C GLU A 96 4.93 2.88 -25.83
N LYS A 97 4.24 1.96 -25.15
CA LYS A 97 3.29 2.32 -24.09
C LYS A 97 3.68 1.83 -22.69
N VAL A 98 4.51 0.80 -22.58
CA VAL A 98 4.74 0.11 -21.31
C VAL A 98 6.21 0.07 -20.93
N GLY A 99 6.50 0.43 -19.68
CA GLY A 99 7.81 0.21 -19.04
C GLY A 99 7.69 -0.95 -18.05
N PHE A 100 8.49 -2.00 -18.25
CA PHE A 100 8.53 -3.13 -17.34
C PHE A 100 9.72 -3.07 -16.39
N VAL A 101 9.45 -3.29 -15.10
CA VAL A 101 10.44 -3.50 -14.05
C VAL A 101 10.14 -4.82 -13.36
N PHE A 102 11.02 -5.80 -13.47
CA PHE A 102 10.84 -7.15 -12.92
C PHE A 102 11.63 -7.33 -11.62
N GLN A 103 11.26 -8.31 -10.83
CA GLN A 103 11.99 -8.77 -9.66
C GLN A 103 13.40 -9.28 -10.02
N GLN A 104 13.50 -10.04 -11.13
CA GLN A 104 14.77 -10.36 -11.75
C GLN A 104 15.07 -9.27 -12.78
N PHE A 105 16.26 -8.68 -12.72
CA PHE A 105 16.63 -7.49 -13.49
C PHE A 105 16.60 -7.69 -15.00
N HIS A 106 16.76 -8.92 -15.47
CA HIS A 106 16.80 -9.30 -16.89
C HIS A 106 17.73 -8.40 -17.73
N LEU A 107 18.88 -8.05 -17.17
CA LEU A 107 19.93 -7.37 -17.90
C LEU A 107 20.68 -8.35 -18.78
N ILE A 108 21.08 -7.89 -19.97
CA ILE A 108 21.94 -8.67 -20.86
C ILE A 108 23.36 -8.66 -20.29
N PRO A 109 23.93 -9.82 -19.89
CA PRO A 109 25.12 -9.87 -19.06
C PRO A 109 26.41 -9.40 -19.74
N TYR A 110 26.45 -9.36 -21.04
CA TYR A 110 27.60 -8.92 -21.86
C TYR A 110 27.43 -7.50 -22.42
N LEU A 111 26.35 -6.81 -22.11
CA LEU A 111 26.13 -5.40 -22.39
C LEU A 111 26.39 -4.56 -21.16
N SER A 112 26.99 -3.39 -21.30
CA SER A 112 27.16 -2.40 -20.24
C SER A 112 25.80 -1.86 -19.74
N ALA A 113 25.80 -1.11 -18.65
CA ALA A 113 24.59 -0.43 -18.17
C ALA A 113 23.99 0.48 -19.24
N LEU A 114 24.82 1.26 -19.94
CA LEU A 114 24.42 2.14 -21.03
C LEU A 114 23.79 1.35 -22.19
N GLU A 115 24.47 0.31 -22.66
CA GLU A 115 23.98 -0.52 -23.75
C GLU A 115 22.69 -1.26 -23.42
N ASN A 116 22.50 -1.69 -22.16
CA ASN A 116 21.24 -2.28 -21.69
C ASN A 116 20.08 -1.29 -21.79
N VAL A 117 20.29 0.00 -21.51
CA VAL A 117 19.27 1.04 -21.66
C VAL A 117 19.04 1.35 -23.15
N MET A 118 20.09 1.50 -23.93
CA MET A 118 19.99 1.76 -25.38
C MET A 118 19.28 0.63 -26.14
N LEU A 119 19.35 -0.61 -25.64
CA LEU A 119 18.64 -1.74 -26.24
C LEU A 119 17.15 -1.52 -26.35
N ALA A 120 16.54 -0.89 -25.33
CA ALA A 120 15.11 -0.57 -25.35
C ALA A 120 14.77 0.49 -26.43
N GLN A 121 15.64 1.47 -26.63
CA GLN A 121 15.49 2.44 -27.73
C GLN A 121 15.56 1.76 -29.08
N TYR A 122 16.50 0.83 -29.27
CA TYR A 122 16.69 0.13 -30.53
C TYR A 122 15.41 -0.56 -31.04
N PHE A 123 14.58 -1.08 -30.14
CA PHE A 123 13.30 -1.68 -30.51
C PHE A 123 12.15 -0.69 -30.67
N HIS A 124 12.35 0.57 -30.29
CA HIS A 124 11.33 1.62 -30.36
C HIS A 124 11.61 2.63 -31.48
N SER A 125 12.85 3.13 -31.58
CA SER A 125 13.21 4.26 -32.44
C SER A 125 14.71 4.25 -32.77
N ILE A 126 15.25 5.40 -33.15
CA ILE A 126 16.69 5.62 -33.28
C ILE A 126 17.31 5.72 -31.89
N THR A 127 18.39 4.98 -31.66
CA THR A 127 19.15 5.03 -30.40
C THR A 127 19.79 6.40 -30.20
N ASP A 128 19.65 6.94 -28.99
CA ASP A 128 20.25 8.20 -28.55
C ASP A 128 21.03 7.93 -27.25
N GLU A 129 22.36 7.90 -27.39
CA GLU A 129 23.30 7.62 -26.31
C GLU A 129 23.18 8.65 -25.19
N GLN A 130 23.02 9.95 -25.54
CA GLN A 130 22.90 11.01 -24.55
C GLN A 130 21.63 10.86 -23.70
N GLN A 131 20.48 10.48 -24.28
CA GLN A 131 19.28 10.20 -23.55
C GLN A 131 19.45 9.00 -22.61
N ALA A 132 20.14 7.96 -23.06
CA ALA A 132 20.42 6.76 -22.25
C ALA A 132 21.35 7.10 -21.07
N GLU A 133 22.39 7.91 -21.28
CA GLU A 133 23.23 8.44 -20.20
C GLU A 133 22.41 9.27 -19.19
N ASP A 134 21.56 10.17 -19.66
CA ASP A 134 20.72 11.01 -18.80
C ASP A 134 19.71 10.17 -18.00
N ALA A 135 19.17 9.10 -18.59
CA ALA A 135 18.32 8.15 -17.87
C ALA A 135 19.08 7.45 -16.73
N LEU A 136 20.31 7.00 -16.97
CA LEU A 136 21.16 6.40 -15.94
C LEU A 136 21.57 7.41 -14.85
N ARG A 137 21.87 8.65 -15.21
CA ARG A 137 22.16 9.70 -14.24
C ARG A 137 20.97 10.00 -13.31
N ARG A 138 19.74 9.99 -13.84
CA ARG A 138 18.51 10.19 -13.05
C ARG A 138 18.29 9.13 -11.97
N VAL A 139 18.78 7.90 -12.21
CA VAL A 139 18.74 6.82 -11.21
C VAL A 139 20.04 6.68 -10.40
N GLY A 140 20.93 7.69 -10.47
CA GLY A 140 22.17 7.74 -9.68
C GLY A 140 23.29 6.83 -10.17
N LEU A 141 23.33 6.53 -11.49
CA LEU A 141 24.32 5.62 -12.12
C LEU A 141 25.21 6.31 -13.17
N GLY A 142 25.38 7.64 -13.08
CA GLY A 142 26.23 8.39 -14.02
C GLY A 142 27.68 7.91 -14.08
N ASP A 143 28.22 7.37 -12.97
CA ASP A 143 29.60 6.85 -12.88
C ASP A 143 29.69 5.34 -13.21
N ARG A 144 28.58 4.73 -13.66
CA ARG A 144 28.47 3.28 -13.91
C ARG A 144 28.14 2.93 -15.36
N LEU A 145 28.16 3.90 -16.28
CA LEU A 145 27.69 3.75 -17.67
C LEU A 145 28.31 2.55 -18.39
N THR A 146 29.60 2.33 -18.21
CA THR A 146 30.38 1.27 -18.91
C THR A 146 30.49 -0.04 -18.12
N HIS A 147 29.92 -0.11 -16.91
CA HIS A 147 29.97 -1.31 -16.08
C HIS A 147 29.06 -2.41 -16.64
N LEU A 148 29.55 -3.64 -16.63
CA LEU A 148 28.75 -4.82 -16.95
C LEU A 148 27.86 -5.21 -15.74
N PRO A 149 26.75 -5.91 -15.93
CA PRO A 149 25.88 -6.35 -14.81
C PRO A 149 26.64 -7.09 -13.70
N ALA A 150 27.62 -7.90 -14.02
CA ALA A 150 28.44 -8.62 -13.01
C ALA A 150 29.31 -7.68 -12.15
N GLN A 151 29.49 -6.43 -12.53
CA GLN A 151 30.25 -5.42 -11.79
C GLN A 151 29.35 -4.48 -10.97
N LEU A 152 28.03 -4.68 -11.04
CA LEU A 152 27.02 -3.88 -10.37
C LEU A 152 26.40 -4.65 -9.21
N SER A 153 26.11 -3.96 -8.10
CA SER A 153 25.29 -4.52 -7.02
C SER A 153 23.87 -4.82 -7.49
N GLY A 154 23.10 -5.63 -6.76
CA GLY A 154 21.71 -5.91 -7.07
C GLY A 154 20.85 -4.65 -7.19
N GLY A 155 21.03 -3.70 -6.27
CA GLY A 155 20.33 -2.41 -6.32
C GLY A 155 20.76 -1.55 -7.52
N GLU A 156 22.03 -1.57 -7.93
CA GLU A 156 22.50 -0.87 -9.14
C GLU A 156 21.91 -1.53 -10.40
N GLN A 157 21.86 -2.87 -10.47
CA GLN A 157 21.23 -3.59 -11.57
C GLN A 157 19.74 -3.28 -11.69
N GLN A 158 19.03 -3.19 -10.57
CA GLN A 158 17.61 -2.81 -10.57
C GLN A 158 17.42 -1.38 -11.08
N ARG A 159 18.27 -0.44 -10.68
CA ARG A 159 18.21 0.93 -11.18
C ARG A 159 18.53 1.01 -12.68
N VAL A 160 19.42 0.18 -13.22
CA VAL A 160 19.59 0.04 -14.69
C VAL A 160 18.32 -0.47 -15.35
N ALA A 161 17.66 -1.48 -14.77
CA ALA A 161 16.40 -2.01 -15.29
C ALA A 161 15.27 -0.95 -15.27
N ILE A 162 15.22 -0.11 -14.24
CA ILE A 162 14.29 1.03 -14.18
C ILE A 162 14.62 2.06 -15.28
N ALA A 163 15.88 2.46 -15.43
CA ALA A 163 16.28 3.40 -16.48
C ALA A 163 15.92 2.87 -17.88
N ARG A 164 16.13 1.57 -18.12
CA ARG A 164 15.72 0.88 -19.35
C ARG A 164 14.20 0.90 -19.55
N ALA A 165 13.42 0.73 -18.50
CA ALA A 165 11.95 0.77 -18.59
C ALA A 165 11.41 2.17 -18.93
N LEU A 166 12.13 3.23 -18.54
CA LEU A 166 11.70 4.62 -18.68
C LEU A 166 12.17 5.33 -19.95
N ILE A 167 13.18 4.78 -20.64
CA ILE A 167 13.86 5.48 -21.73
C ILE A 167 12.92 5.89 -22.88
N ASN A 168 11.91 5.07 -23.16
CA ASN A 168 10.92 5.32 -24.21
C ASN A 168 9.70 6.12 -23.73
N GLN A 169 9.77 6.73 -22.53
CA GLN A 169 8.70 7.54 -21.93
C GLN A 169 7.33 6.82 -21.91
N PRO A 170 7.26 5.63 -21.28
CA PRO A 170 6.05 4.83 -21.28
C PRO A 170 4.90 5.56 -20.59
N LYS A 171 3.66 5.24 -21.00
CA LYS A 171 2.45 5.76 -20.37
C LYS A 171 2.10 5.00 -19.08
N LEU A 172 2.46 3.70 -19.04
CA LEU A 172 2.19 2.82 -17.91
C LEU A 172 3.49 2.14 -17.46
N ILE A 173 3.80 2.21 -16.18
CA ILE A 173 4.91 1.48 -15.56
C ILE A 173 4.32 0.28 -14.83
N LEU A 174 4.76 -0.92 -15.22
CA LEU A 174 4.41 -2.18 -14.59
C LEU A 174 5.62 -2.70 -13.82
N ALA A 175 5.50 -2.85 -12.50
CA ALA A 175 6.56 -3.33 -11.64
C ALA A 175 6.12 -4.62 -10.94
N ASP A 176 6.83 -5.72 -11.18
CA ASP A 176 6.55 -7.02 -10.53
C ASP A 176 7.61 -7.28 -9.45
N GLU A 177 7.25 -7.04 -8.18
CA GLU A 177 8.11 -7.17 -6.99
C GLU A 177 9.50 -6.49 -7.16
N PRO A 178 9.55 -5.18 -7.50
CA PRO A 178 10.79 -4.53 -7.94
C PRO A 178 11.87 -4.45 -6.84
N THR A 179 11.55 -4.73 -5.59
CA THR A 179 12.46 -4.69 -4.44
C THR A 179 12.74 -6.06 -3.83
N GLY A 180 12.06 -7.12 -4.30
CA GLY A 180 12.07 -8.44 -3.66
C GLY A 180 13.45 -9.14 -3.56
N ASN A 181 14.48 -8.66 -4.27
CA ASN A 181 15.84 -9.19 -4.23
C ASN A 181 16.86 -8.18 -3.69
N LEU A 182 16.41 -7.11 -3.02
CA LEU A 182 17.25 -6.01 -2.55
C LEU A 182 17.41 -6.04 -1.03
N ASP A 183 18.50 -5.48 -0.53
CA ASP A 183 18.63 -5.12 0.86
C ASP A 183 17.83 -3.83 1.16
N GLU A 184 17.57 -3.56 2.44
CA GLU A 184 16.75 -2.45 2.92
C GLU A 184 17.21 -1.08 2.38
N ALA A 185 18.53 -0.85 2.30
CA ALA A 185 19.07 0.42 1.81
C ALA A 185 18.81 0.63 0.31
N ASN A 186 18.97 -0.42 -0.51
CA ASN A 186 18.68 -0.38 -1.94
C ASN A 186 17.17 -0.37 -2.22
N GLU A 187 16.37 -1.05 -1.40
CA GLU A 187 14.91 -0.99 -1.47
C GLU A 187 14.41 0.45 -1.31
N ALA A 188 14.85 1.15 -0.26
CA ALA A 188 14.47 2.54 -0.02
C ALA A 188 14.79 3.44 -1.23
N LEU A 189 16.00 3.29 -1.83
CA LEU A 189 16.40 4.05 -3.02
C LEU A 189 15.51 3.76 -4.24
N VAL A 190 15.15 2.49 -4.45
CA VAL A 190 14.26 2.08 -5.56
C VAL A 190 12.86 2.66 -5.36
N ILE A 191 12.32 2.60 -4.16
CA ILE A 191 11.01 3.15 -3.84
C ILE A 191 10.99 4.68 -3.98
N ASP A 192 12.08 5.38 -3.61
CA ASP A 192 12.21 6.82 -3.83
C ASP A 192 12.16 7.18 -5.33
N ILE A 193 12.73 6.35 -6.19
CA ILE A 193 12.61 6.54 -7.64
C ILE A 193 11.14 6.39 -8.09
N PHE A 194 10.41 5.36 -7.64
CA PHE A 194 8.99 5.21 -7.98
C PHE A 194 8.14 6.37 -7.46
N ARG A 195 8.43 6.87 -6.25
CA ARG A 195 7.78 8.06 -5.68
C ARG A 195 8.03 9.31 -6.55
N ALA A 196 9.27 9.51 -7.00
CA ALA A 196 9.59 10.61 -7.90
C ALA A 196 8.88 10.49 -9.26
N LEU A 197 8.75 9.28 -9.81
CA LEU A 197 8.01 9.01 -11.04
C LEU A 197 6.50 9.29 -10.87
N HIS A 198 5.90 8.85 -9.79
CA HIS A 198 4.50 9.15 -9.47
C HIS A 198 4.26 10.67 -9.33
N ASN A 199 5.14 11.37 -8.61
CA ASN A 199 5.08 12.84 -8.48
C ASN A 199 5.26 13.56 -9.82
N ALA A 200 5.93 12.95 -10.78
CA ALA A 200 6.05 13.45 -12.16
C ALA A 200 4.85 13.11 -13.05
N GLY A 201 3.83 12.45 -12.52
CA GLY A 201 2.57 12.12 -13.19
C GLY A 201 2.55 10.78 -13.93
N HIS A 202 3.53 9.90 -13.71
CA HIS A 202 3.49 8.56 -14.29
C HIS A 202 2.44 7.68 -13.61
N THR A 203 1.73 6.88 -14.41
CA THR A 203 0.84 5.83 -13.91
C THR A 203 1.64 4.58 -13.60
N ILE A 204 1.50 4.05 -12.38
CA ILE A 204 2.28 2.93 -11.88
C ILE A 204 1.34 1.84 -11.35
N LEU A 205 1.53 0.61 -11.80
CA LEU A 205 0.92 -0.57 -11.20
C LEU A 205 2.04 -1.50 -10.72
N MET A 206 2.13 -1.65 -9.40
CA MET A 206 3.23 -2.36 -8.74
C MET A 206 2.70 -3.56 -7.97
N VAL A 207 3.18 -4.75 -8.30
CA VAL A 207 3.01 -5.93 -7.44
C VAL A 207 3.98 -5.82 -6.28
N THR A 208 3.47 -5.99 -5.09
CA THR A 208 4.27 -6.13 -3.87
C THR A 208 3.54 -7.00 -2.85
N HIS A 209 4.29 -7.71 -2.03
CA HIS A 209 3.78 -8.37 -0.84
C HIS A 209 4.11 -7.57 0.43
N ASP A 210 4.87 -6.47 0.30
CA ASP A 210 5.25 -5.60 1.41
C ASP A 210 4.14 -4.56 1.67
N PRO A 211 3.55 -4.56 2.90
CA PRO A 211 2.52 -3.59 3.26
C PRO A 211 3.03 -2.16 3.32
N ASP A 212 4.33 -1.94 3.62
CA ASP A 212 4.92 -0.62 3.75
C ASP A 212 5.08 0.05 2.40
N ILE A 213 5.45 -0.73 1.38
CA ILE A 213 5.47 -0.29 -0.01
C ILE A 213 4.06 -0.03 -0.50
N ALA A 214 3.11 -0.93 -0.22
CA ALA A 214 1.72 -0.78 -0.64
C ALA A 214 1.06 0.47 -0.04
N ARG A 215 1.44 0.89 1.17
CA ARG A 215 0.95 2.13 1.80
C ARG A 215 1.40 3.41 1.07
N GLN A 216 2.46 3.35 0.30
CA GLN A 216 2.94 4.50 -0.48
C GLN A 216 2.14 4.70 -1.77
N ALA A 217 1.53 3.63 -2.26
CA ALA A 217 0.60 3.71 -3.38
C ALA A 217 -0.71 4.38 -2.94
N GLY A 218 -1.31 5.19 -3.84
CA GLY A 218 -2.58 5.88 -3.57
C GLY A 218 -3.79 4.94 -3.52
N ARG A 219 -3.64 3.70 -3.99
CA ARG A 219 -4.69 2.69 -4.08
C ARG A 219 -4.12 1.28 -3.95
N ARG A 220 -4.89 0.40 -3.32
CA ARG A 220 -4.57 -1.00 -3.13
C ARG A 220 -5.62 -1.88 -3.78
N ILE A 221 -5.17 -2.79 -4.64
CA ILE A 221 -5.97 -3.85 -5.23
C ILE A 221 -5.46 -5.19 -4.72
N GLU A 222 -6.35 -6.07 -4.24
CA GLU A 222 -5.98 -7.41 -3.82
C GLU A 222 -6.62 -8.48 -4.71
N LEU A 223 -5.80 -9.45 -5.10
CA LEU A 223 -6.26 -10.65 -5.76
C LEU A 223 -6.20 -11.86 -4.81
N ALA A 224 -7.28 -12.66 -4.78
CA ALA A 224 -7.33 -13.93 -4.11
C ALA A 224 -7.96 -14.98 -5.03
N HIS A 225 -7.25 -16.10 -5.26
CA HIS A 225 -7.73 -17.21 -6.09
C HIS A 225 -8.23 -16.80 -7.49
N GLY A 226 -7.54 -15.82 -8.12
CA GLY A 226 -7.89 -15.32 -9.45
C GLY A 226 -9.02 -14.30 -9.48
N HIS A 227 -9.58 -13.91 -8.33
CA HIS A 227 -10.65 -12.91 -8.22
C HIS A 227 -10.13 -11.64 -7.53
N LEU A 228 -10.77 -10.51 -7.83
CA LEU A 228 -10.56 -9.28 -7.08
C LEU A 228 -11.26 -9.41 -5.71
N SER A 229 -10.49 -9.36 -4.63
CA SER A 229 -10.99 -9.47 -3.25
C SER A 229 -11.11 -8.12 -2.56
N LEU A 230 -10.28 -7.14 -2.94
CA LEU A 230 -10.29 -5.79 -2.39
C LEU A 230 -9.88 -4.80 -3.48
N ASP A 231 -10.50 -3.62 -3.48
CA ASP A 231 -10.12 -2.46 -4.28
C ASP A 231 -10.43 -1.20 -3.49
N THR A 232 -9.39 -0.55 -2.96
CA THR A 232 -9.53 0.62 -2.08
C THR A 232 -8.60 1.74 -2.50
N THR A 233 -9.14 2.93 -2.63
CA THR A 233 -8.33 4.15 -2.70
C THR A 233 -7.86 4.55 -1.30
N GLN A 234 -6.82 5.39 -1.18
CA GLN A 234 -6.41 5.92 0.14
C GLN A 234 -7.51 6.72 0.84
N SER A 235 -8.49 7.26 0.10
CA SER A 235 -9.69 7.90 0.66
C SER A 235 -10.70 6.88 1.19
N ASP A 236 -10.72 5.67 0.61
CA ASP A 236 -11.59 4.54 1.01
C ASP A 236 -10.77 3.47 1.76
N ALA A 237 -9.46 3.70 1.90
CA ALA A 237 -8.58 2.75 2.56
C ALA A 237 -9.16 2.45 3.93
N ALA A 238 -9.60 1.22 4.09
CA ALA A 238 -9.71 0.60 5.39
C ALA A 238 -8.52 1.11 6.21
N ILE A 239 -8.82 1.70 7.35
CA ILE A 239 -7.89 2.22 8.34
C ILE A 239 -6.68 1.30 8.34
N SER A 240 -5.49 1.79 7.95
CA SER A 240 -4.29 0.94 7.99
C SER A 240 -4.08 0.45 9.42
N ILE A 241 -3.45 -0.69 9.62
CA ILE A 241 -3.12 -1.15 10.98
C ILE A 241 -2.39 -0.03 11.75
N ASP A 242 -1.53 0.75 11.09
CA ASP A 242 -0.87 1.91 11.70
C ASP A 242 -1.83 3.04 12.03
N ASP A 243 -2.84 3.29 11.19
CA ASP A 243 -3.88 4.27 11.50
C ASP A 243 -4.78 3.76 12.63
N GLU A 244 -5.10 2.47 12.68
CA GLU A 244 -5.82 1.87 13.80
C GLU A 244 -5.06 2.02 15.11
N ILE A 245 -3.77 1.73 15.10
CA ILE A 245 -2.86 1.92 16.23
C ILE A 245 -2.83 3.41 16.65
N ARG A 246 -2.69 4.33 15.69
CA ARG A 246 -2.70 5.78 15.93
C ARG A 246 -4.05 6.25 16.48
N PHE A 247 -5.14 5.73 15.94
CA PHE A 247 -6.49 6.04 16.45
C PHE A 247 -6.68 5.53 17.87
N ASP A 248 -6.25 4.30 18.14
CA ASP A 248 -6.33 3.71 19.46
C ASP A 248 -5.53 4.52 20.50
N HIS A 249 -4.30 4.91 20.18
CA HIS A 249 -3.50 5.79 21.05
C HIS A 249 -4.17 7.17 21.29
N LEU A 250 -4.75 7.77 20.24
CA LEU A 250 -5.46 9.05 20.39
C LEU A 250 -6.73 8.90 21.21
N LEU A 251 -7.52 7.84 20.98
CA LEU A 251 -8.72 7.53 21.75
C LEU A 251 -8.39 7.30 23.22
N GLU A 252 -7.32 6.56 23.52
CA GLU A 252 -6.83 6.35 24.88
C GLU A 252 -6.46 7.69 25.55
N ARG A 253 -5.70 8.55 24.87
CA ARG A 253 -5.32 9.87 25.41
C ARG A 253 -6.52 10.75 25.69
N ILE A 254 -7.49 10.82 24.77
CA ILE A 254 -8.72 11.60 24.96
C ILE A 254 -9.53 11.04 26.14
N TRP A 255 -9.62 9.71 26.27
CA TRP A 255 -10.27 9.06 27.41
C TRP A 255 -9.60 9.41 28.75
N MET A 256 -8.25 9.35 28.79
CA MET A 256 -7.49 9.68 30.01
C MET A 256 -7.68 11.15 30.42
N CYS A 257 -7.69 12.10 29.47
CA CYS A 257 -8.03 13.50 29.78
C CYS A 257 -9.43 13.60 30.43
N GLY A 258 -10.41 12.84 29.95
CA GLY A 258 -11.75 12.80 30.55
C GLY A 258 -11.76 12.23 31.97
N GLU A 259 -10.95 11.22 32.29
CA GLU A 259 -10.78 10.67 33.64
C GLU A 259 -10.12 11.69 34.61
N GLU A 260 -9.20 12.50 34.09
CA GLU A 260 -8.52 13.58 34.85
C GLU A 260 -9.38 14.84 34.97
N GLY A 261 -10.56 14.89 34.34
CA GLY A 261 -11.42 16.07 34.31
C GLY A 261 -10.88 17.24 33.50
N THR A 262 -9.98 16.96 32.55
CA THR A 262 -9.37 17.94 31.64
C THR A 262 -9.95 17.76 30.23
N ASN A 263 -9.98 18.86 29.44
CA ASN A 263 -10.35 18.76 28.02
C ASN A 263 -9.15 18.33 27.19
N ALA A 264 -9.38 17.44 26.26
CA ALA A 264 -8.41 17.05 25.28
C ALA A 264 -8.30 18.15 24.21
N GLN A 265 -7.22 18.93 24.21
CA GLN A 265 -6.98 20.03 23.26
C GLN A 265 -6.10 19.57 22.10
N LEU A 266 -6.37 20.07 20.90
CA LEU A 266 -5.65 19.75 19.66
C LEU A 266 -4.13 19.88 19.82
N ASP A 267 -3.67 20.93 20.51
CA ASP A 267 -2.24 21.23 20.71
C ASP A 267 -1.58 20.36 21.81
N SER A 268 -2.39 19.73 22.69
CA SER A 268 -1.89 18.89 23.80
C SER A 268 -1.91 17.38 23.48
N ILE A 269 -2.61 16.99 22.41
CA ILE A 269 -2.73 15.59 21.98
C ILE A 269 -1.55 15.26 21.06
N ASN A 270 -0.32 15.21 21.59
CA ASN A 270 0.84 14.68 20.88
C ASN A 270 0.97 13.19 21.13
N VAL A 271 0.93 12.39 20.05
CA VAL A 271 1.24 10.96 20.10
C VAL A 271 2.76 10.81 20.21
N PRO A 272 3.28 10.09 21.22
CA PRO A 272 4.72 9.80 21.27
C PRO A 272 5.14 9.00 20.03
N GLY A 273 6.09 9.53 19.25
CA GLY A 273 6.59 8.92 18.02
C GLY A 273 5.90 9.39 16.73
N ALA A 274 4.89 10.29 16.80
CA ALA A 274 4.30 10.88 15.60
C ALA A 274 5.18 12.00 15.01
N LEU A 275 5.16 12.10 13.70
CA LEU A 275 5.90 13.11 12.91
C LEU A 275 5.27 14.51 13.01
N GLY A 276 5.05 15.04 14.25
CA GLY A 276 4.69 16.43 14.50
C GLY A 276 3.19 16.76 14.51
N ALA A 277 2.83 18.00 14.90
CA ALA A 277 1.47 18.50 15.10
C ALA A 277 0.56 18.42 13.84
N LEU A 278 1.14 18.52 12.66
CA LEU A 278 0.41 18.39 11.37
C LEU A 278 -0.15 16.98 11.14
N ASP A 279 0.55 15.95 11.60
CA ASP A 279 0.15 14.54 11.46
C ASP A 279 -1.00 14.21 12.44
N SER A 280 -0.95 14.79 13.64
CA SER A 280 -2.03 14.66 14.63
C SER A 280 -3.34 15.31 14.14
N ALA A 281 -3.27 16.49 13.55
CA ALA A 281 -4.44 17.19 13.01
C ALA A 281 -5.08 16.43 11.83
N ARG A 282 -4.28 15.85 10.95
CA ARG A 282 -4.77 15.02 9.84
C ARG A 282 -5.43 13.73 10.36
N THR A 283 -4.83 13.09 11.36
CA THR A 283 -5.36 11.87 11.96
C THR A 283 -6.69 12.13 12.67
N LEU A 284 -6.81 13.23 13.42
CA LEU A 284 -8.07 13.67 14.06
C LEU A 284 -9.15 14.00 13.04
N GLY A 285 -8.82 14.63 11.90
CA GLY A 285 -9.75 14.87 10.79
C GLY A 285 -10.36 13.54 10.28
N ARG A 286 -9.54 12.53 10.04
CA ARG A 286 -10.01 11.18 9.62
C ARG A 286 -10.86 10.51 10.71
N MET A 287 -10.49 10.65 11.98
CA MET A 287 -11.31 10.13 13.10
C MET A 287 -12.67 10.82 13.20
N ALA A 288 -12.76 12.09 12.85
CA ALA A 288 -14.03 12.83 12.79
C ALA A 288 -14.92 12.33 11.64
N ASP A 289 -14.34 12.09 10.45
CA ASP A 289 -15.05 11.49 9.30
C ASP A 289 -15.63 10.11 9.65
N LEU A 290 -14.89 9.32 10.44
CA LEU A 290 -15.31 8.00 10.97
C LEU A 290 -16.25 8.08 12.17
N LYS A 291 -16.64 9.29 12.59
CA LYS A 291 -17.51 9.53 13.75
C LYS A 291 -16.97 8.93 15.06
N LEU A 292 -15.65 8.89 15.21
CA LEU A 292 -14.99 8.48 16.46
C LEU A 292 -14.83 9.68 17.42
N VAL A 293 -14.59 10.87 16.86
CA VAL A 293 -14.43 12.11 17.62
C VAL A 293 -15.28 13.23 17.02
N GLU A 294 -15.60 14.22 17.85
CA GLU A 294 -16.19 15.49 17.44
C GLU A 294 -15.24 16.63 17.84
N MET A 295 -15.02 17.56 16.91
CA MET A 295 -14.27 18.79 17.17
C MET A 295 -15.23 19.89 17.60
N ARG A 296 -14.96 20.54 18.75
CA ARG A 296 -15.69 21.72 19.23
C ARG A 296 -14.67 22.81 19.54
N ASP A 297 -14.54 23.78 18.67
CA ASP A 297 -13.48 24.79 18.69
C ASP A 297 -12.08 24.14 18.70
N THR A 298 -11.34 24.22 19.80
CA THR A 298 -10.02 23.60 20.00
C THR A 298 -10.08 22.28 20.76
N ASP A 299 -11.27 21.90 21.28
CA ASP A 299 -11.46 20.73 22.10
C ASP A 299 -11.91 19.51 21.27
N VAL A 300 -11.37 18.35 21.60
CA VAL A 300 -11.68 17.07 20.97
C VAL A 300 -12.50 16.22 21.92
N HIS A 301 -13.69 15.79 21.49
CA HIS A 301 -14.59 14.97 22.28
C HIS A 301 -14.82 13.61 21.63
N LEU A 302 -14.91 12.56 22.44
CA LEU A 302 -15.32 11.23 21.96
C LEU A 302 -16.80 11.21 21.62
N THR A 303 -17.16 10.63 20.49
CA THR A 303 -18.55 10.25 20.21
C THR A 303 -18.93 8.98 20.98
N ASP A 304 -20.19 8.54 20.91
CA ASP A 304 -20.61 7.26 21.50
C ASP A 304 -19.83 6.06 20.92
N THR A 305 -19.50 6.11 19.61
CA THR A 305 -18.71 5.08 18.95
C THR A 305 -17.24 5.16 19.38
N GLY A 306 -16.68 6.37 19.42
CA GLY A 306 -15.33 6.61 19.92
C GLY A 306 -15.16 6.20 21.38
N SER A 307 -16.12 6.52 22.23
CA SER A 307 -16.10 6.16 23.66
C SER A 307 -16.11 4.64 23.88
N ARG A 308 -16.89 3.90 23.09
CA ARG A 308 -16.87 2.42 23.16
C ARG A 308 -15.50 1.86 22.76
N ARG A 309 -14.95 2.32 21.64
CA ARG A 309 -13.63 1.88 21.17
C ARG A 309 -12.52 2.28 22.16
N ALA A 310 -12.53 3.52 22.65
CA ALA A 310 -11.57 4.01 23.66
C ALA A 310 -11.60 3.15 24.93
N ARG A 311 -12.80 2.83 25.43
CA ARG A 311 -12.99 1.96 26.59
C ARG A 311 -12.34 0.59 26.40
N ASP A 312 -12.50 0.00 25.21
CA ASP A 312 -11.97 -1.33 24.92
C ASP A 312 -10.44 -1.30 24.77
N VAL A 313 -9.86 -0.24 24.22
CA VAL A 313 -8.40 -0.01 24.15
C VAL A 313 -7.83 0.16 25.55
N VAL A 314 -8.35 1.10 26.33
CA VAL A 314 -7.92 1.37 27.71
C VAL A 314 -8.01 0.12 28.58
N ARG A 315 -9.06 -0.68 28.40
CA ARG A 315 -9.20 -1.94 29.10
C ARG A 315 -8.08 -2.91 28.76
N ARG A 316 -7.80 -3.15 27.46
CA ARG A 316 -6.72 -4.04 27.02
C ARG A 316 -5.37 -3.58 27.55
N HIS A 317 -5.08 -2.29 27.44
CA HIS A 317 -3.85 -1.70 27.97
C HIS A 317 -3.66 -1.99 29.46
N ARG A 318 -4.65 -1.64 30.28
CA ARG A 318 -4.59 -1.77 31.75
C ARG A 318 -4.57 -3.23 32.22
N LEU A 319 -5.22 -4.14 31.49
CA LEU A 319 -5.11 -5.58 31.73
C LEU A 319 -3.74 -6.12 31.36
N ALA A 320 -3.13 -5.65 30.26
CA ALA A 320 -1.78 -6.02 29.88
C ALA A 320 -0.74 -5.55 30.92
N GLU A 321 -0.85 -4.30 31.41
CA GLU A 321 0.01 -3.81 32.50
C GLU A 321 -0.07 -4.72 33.73
N ARG A 322 -1.30 -5.11 34.15
CA ARG A 322 -1.49 -6.04 35.27
C ARG A 322 -0.88 -7.41 35.00
N LEU A 323 -1.07 -7.95 33.79
CA LEU A 323 -0.51 -9.24 33.39
C LEU A 323 1.02 -9.21 33.48
N PHE A 324 1.66 -8.18 32.94
CA PHE A 324 3.11 -8.05 32.93
C PHE A 324 3.67 -7.86 34.35
N LYS A 325 3.05 -7.03 35.16
CA LYS A 325 3.48 -6.80 36.53
C LYS A 325 3.23 -8.02 37.45
N ASP A 326 2.00 -8.52 37.47
CA ASP A 326 1.61 -9.52 38.47
C ASP A 326 2.08 -10.92 38.13
N THR A 327 2.25 -11.24 36.81
CA THR A 327 2.63 -12.59 36.36
C THR A 327 4.10 -12.69 36.01
N PHE A 328 4.66 -11.67 35.35
CA PHE A 328 6.07 -11.71 34.88
C PHE A 328 7.02 -10.89 35.76
N ALA A 329 6.52 -10.22 36.81
CA ALA A 329 7.28 -9.40 37.74
C ALA A 329 8.14 -8.31 37.06
N ILE A 330 7.64 -7.75 35.95
CA ILE A 330 8.29 -6.66 35.19
C ILE A 330 8.07 -5.35 35.95
N ASP A 331 9.02 -4.44 35.92
CA ASP A 331 8.86 -3.11 36.55
C ASP A 331 7.78 -2.25 35.86
N ASP A 332 7.27 -1.23 36.56
CA ASP A 332 6.11 -0.46 36.10
C ASP A 332 6.38 0.28 34.77
N SER A 333 7.60 0.78 34.56
CA SER A 333 7.98 1.50 33.34
C SER A 333 8.08 0.56 32.12
N GLU A 334 8.67 -0.59 32.32
CA GLU A 334 8.80 -1.61 31.30
C GLU A 334 7.45 -2.26 31.00
N ALA A 335 6.62 -2.54 32.04
CA ALA A 335 5.28 -3.08 31.91
C ALA A 335 4.38 -2.18 31.06
N HIS A 336 4.44 -0.87 31.27
CA HIS A 336 3.71 0.11 30.45
C HIS A 336 4.16 0.07 28.98
N THR A 337 5.50 0.08 28.73
CA THR A 337 6.05 0.04 27.37
C THR A 337 5.65 -1.24 26.62
N GLN A 338 5.62 -2.38 27.31
CA GLN A 338 5.21 -3.64 26.69
C GLN A 338 3.68 -3.70 26.51
N ALA A 339 2.90 -3.14 27.43
CA ALA A 339 1.45 -3.07 27.31
C ALA A 339 1.00 -2.30 26.08
N CYS A 340 1.62 -1.14 25.80
CA CYS A 340 1.36 -0.35 24.57
C CYS A 340 1.56 -1.13 23.27
N LYS A 341 2.47 -2.09 23.23
CA LYS A 341 2.69 -2.94 22.06
C LYS A 341 1.71 -4.10 22.00
N PHE A 342 1.35 -4.63 23.17
CA PHE A 342 0.55 -5.85 23.31
C PHE A 342 -0.94 -5.62 23.13
N GLU A 343 -1.47 -4.45 23.51
CA GLU A 343 -2.89 -4.11 23.44
C GLU A 343 -3.48 -4.20 22.02
N HIS A 344 -2.67 -3.95 20.99
CA HIS A 344 -3.10 -3.97 19.59
C HIS A 344 -3.24 -5.39 19.01
N ILE A 345 -2.64 -6.39 19.67
CA ILE A 345 -2.70 -7.80 19.23
C ILE A 345 -3.64 -8.64 20.09
N ILE A 346 -4.20 -8.09 21.18
CA ILE A 346 -5.16 -8.78 22.05
C ILE A 346 -6.53 -8.82 21.37
N SER A 347 -7.02 -10.03 21.04
CA SER A 347 -8.40 -10.19 20.59
C SER A 347 -9.40 -10.03 21.75
N PRO A 348 -10.69 -9.72 21.47
CA PRO A 348 -11.70 -9.64 22.50
C PRO A 348 -11.85 -10.90 23.37
N GLU A 349 -11.64 -12.09 22.77
CA GLU A 349 -11.67 -13.36 23.49
C GLU A 349 -10.46 -13.51 24.42
N LEU A 350 -9.28 -13.06 23.97
CA LEU A 350 -8.06 -13.09 24.78
C LEU A 350 -8.14 -12.09 25.93
N ASP A 351 -8.69 -10.89 25.70
CA ASP A 351 -8.97 -9.89 26.73
C ASP A 351 -9.80 -10.47 27.88
N GLN A 352 -10.91 -11.17 27.58
CA GLN A 352 -11.75 -11.82 28.57
C GLN A 352 -11.01 -12.91 29.35
N ARG A 353 -10.17 -13.71 28.66
CA ARG A 353 -9.36 -14.76 29.30
C ARG A 353 -8.29 -14.18 30.23
N ILE A 354 -7.59 -13.11 29.81
CA ILE A 354 -6.63 -12.38 30.64
C ILE A 354 -7.32 -11.83 31.88
N CYS A 355 -8.46 -11.15 31.72
CA CYS A 355 -9.22 -10.61 32.82
C CYS A 355 -9.64 -11.70 33.83
N THR A 356 -10.14 -12.84 33.35
CA THR A 356 -10.53 -13.98 34.18
C THR A 356 -9.33 -14.60 34.88
N PHE A 357 -8.21 -14.77 34.18
CA PHE A 357 -6.94 -15.30 34.73
C PHE A 357 -6.42 -14.42 35.88
N LEU A 358 -6.51 -13.10 35.74
CA LEU A 358 -6.11 -12.14 36.75
C LEU A 358 -7.16 -11.96 37.89
N GLY A 359 -8.26 -12.71 37.88
CA GLY A 359 -9.31 -12.63 38.93
C GLY A 359 -10.16 -11.37 38.88
N HIS A 360 -10.41 -10.82 37.67
CA HIS A 360 -11.21 -9.62 37.42
C HIS A 360 -10.70 -8.38 38.18
N PRO A 361 -9.45 -7.93 37.90
CA PRO A 361 -8.87 -6.78 38.57
C PRO A 361 -9.69 -5.51 38.26
N LYS A 362 -9.87 -4.66 39.29
CA LYS A 362 -10.62 -3.41 39.15
C LYS A 362 -9.77 -2.21 38.81
N THR A 363 -8.46 -2.29 39.08
CA THR A 363 -7.50 -1.21 38.86
C THR A 363 -6.22 -1.74 38.22
N CYS A 364 -5.56 -0.92 37.37
CA CYS A 364 -4.23 -1.19 36.87
C CYS A 364 -3.16 -0.98 37.96
N PRO A 365 -1.88 -1.31 37.72
CA PRO A 365 -0.79 -1.09 38.70
C PRO A 365 -0.67 0.36 39.19
N HIS A 366 -1.05 1.33 38.37
CA HIS A 366 -1.02 2.76 38.69
C HIS A 366 -2.26 3.26 39.46
N GLY A 367 -3.23 2.37 39.77
CA GLY A 367 -4.45 2.70 40.49
C GLY A 367 -5.62 3.17 39.61
N ASN A 368 -5.44 3.29 38.30
CA ASN A 368 -6.51 3.70 37.39
C ASN A 368 -7.55 2.59 37.20
N PRO A 369 -8.85 2.90 37.08
CA PRO A 369 -9.90 1.90 36.96
C PRO A 369 -9.82 1.13 35.66
N ILE A 370 -9.90 -0.20 35.69
CA ILE A 370 -10.02 -1.05 34.51
C ILE A 370 -11.51 -1.09 34.11
N PRO A 371 -11.87 -0.64 32.90
CA PRO A 371 -13.25 -0.73 32.42
C PRO A 371 -13.77 -2.17 32.46
N PRO A 372 -15.01 -2.43 32.94
CA PRO A 372 -15.57 -3.76 33.00
C PRO A 372 -15.82 -4.30 31.57
N GLY A 373 -15.60 -5.60 31.35
CA GLY A 373 -16.00 -6.32 30.16
C GLY A 373 -17.05 -7.38 30.48
N ASP A 374 -17.51 -8.08 29.43
CA ASP A 374 -18.61 -9.08 29.55
C ASP A 374 -18.30 -10.20 30.57
N CYS A 375 -17.00 -10.54 30.72
CA CYS A 375 -16.58 -11.53 31.75
C CYS A 375 -16.70 -11.05 33.17
N CYS A 376 -16.96 -9.75 33.41
CA CYS A 376 -17.08 -9.16 34.75
C CYS A 376 -18.54 -9.11 35.22
N ASP A 377 -19.53 -9.36 34.37
CA ASP A 377 -20.95 -9.41 34.75
C ASP A 377 -21.25 -10.71 35.51
N VAL A 378 -21.62 -10.54 36.79
CA VAL A 378 -21.84 -11.62 37.76
C VAL A 378 -23.02 -12.55 37.36
N ASN A 379 -23.76 -12.23 36.29
CA ASN A 379 -24.92 -13.02 35.82
C ASN A 379 -24.62 -13.95 34.61
N SER A 380 -23.42 -13.97 34.07
CA SER A 380 -23.05 -14.92 33.02
C SER A 380 -22.50 -16.21 33.68
N LYS A 381 -23.38 -17.17 33.96
CA LYS A 381 -22.98 -18.53 34.38
C LYS A 381 -22.13 -19.15 33.27
N PRO A 382 -20.96 -19.72 33.60
CA PRO A 382 -20.19 -20.47 32.62
C PRO A 382 -20.96 -21.75 32.24
N ASN A 383 -21.29 -21.89 30.98
CA ASN A 383 -21.75 -23.16 30.41
C ASN A 383 -20.56 -24.14 30.50
N ARG A 384 -20.51 -24.98 31.50
CA ARG A 384 -19.64 -26.14 31.61
C ARG A 384 -20.23 -27.23 30.72
N SER A 385 -19.55 -27.53 29.63
CA SER A 385 -19.59 -28.84 28.99
C SER A 385 -18.20 -29.14 28.42
#